data_614334b1bb10d8b917a8d7ee7a15aa0c
#
_entry.id   614334b1bb10d8b917a8d7ee7a15aa0c
#
_cell.length_a   1.000
_cell.length_b   1.000
_cell.length_c   1.000
_cell.angle_alpha   90.00
_cell.angle_beta   90.00
_cell.angle_gamma   90.00
#
_symmetry.space_group_name_H-M   'P 1'
#
loop_
_entity.id
_entity.type
_entity.pdbx_description
1 polymer ?
#
loop_
_entity_poly.entity_id
_entity_poly.type
_entity_poly.pdbx_seq_one_letter_code
_entity_poly.pdbx_strand_id
1 'polypeptide(L)'
;LYLSGWMVAALRSQFGPLPDQSMHEKTSVASLINELYTFLRQADARELGGLFRQLDEASNEETKKQIINKIDNFETHVVPIIADIDAGFGNEEATYLMAKQMIEAGACAIQIENQVSDEKQCGHQDGKVTVPHAEFLAKINAVRYAFLELGVDDGVIVARTDSLGAGLTAKIAIT
;
A
#
# COMPACT_ATOMS: atom_id res chain seq x y z
N LEU A 1 7.93 0.21 -4.26
CA LEU A 1 7.35 -1.15 -4.09
C LEU A 1 5.86 -1.11 -4.32
N TYR A 2 5.31 -2.13 -5.00
CA TYR A 2 3.87 -2.34 -5.10
C TYR A 2 3.47 -3.57 -4.30
N LEU A 3 2.61 -3.38 -3.30
CA LEU A 3 2.07 -4.42 -2.46
C LEU A 3 0.69 -4.80 -2.97
N SER A 4 0.63 -5.85 -3.82
CA SER A 4 -0.63 -6.28 -4.44
C SER A 4 -1.51 -7.10 -3.49
N GLY A 5 -2.82 -6.97 -3.63
CA GLY A 5 -3.80 -7.79 -2.91
C GLY A 5 -3.61 -9.29 -3.17
N TRP A 6 -3.25 -9.66 -4.41
CA TRP A 6 -2.89 -11.03 -4.78
C TRP A 6 -1.75 -11.59 -3.92
N MET A 7 -0.66 -10.81 -3.76
CA MET A 7 0.50 -11.22 -2.96
C MET A 7 0.13 -11.34 -1.48
N VAL A 8 -0.65 -10.40 -0.97
CA VAL A 8 -1.12 -10.44 0.43
C VAL A 8 -1.97 -11.67 0.67
N ALA A 9 -2.92 -11.96 -0.22
CA ALA A 9 -3.76 -13.15 -0.12
C ALA A 9 -2.94 -14.44 -0.14
N ALA A 10 -1.95 -14.54 -1.04
CA ALA A 10 -1.06 -15.70 -1.13
C ALA A 10 -0.21 -15.92 0.13
N LEU A 11 0.24 -14.84 0.78
CA LEU A 11 1.13 -14.89 1.96
C LEU A 11 0.36 -15.03 3.28
N ARG A 12 -0.85 -14.49 3.37
CA ARG A 12 -1.57 -14.31 4.64
C ARG A 12 -2.90 -15.05 4.72
N SER A 13 -3.42 -15.60 3.61
CA SER A 13 -4.67 -16.37 3.65
C SER A 13 -4.47 -17.68 4.39
N GLN A 14 -5.38 -17.96 5.32
CA GLN A 14 -5.46 -19.26 6.02
C GLN A 14 -6.16 -20.35 5.17
N PHE A 15 -6.76 -19.94 4.06
CA PHE A 15 -7.55 -20.84 3.19
C PHE A 15 -6.74 -21.39 2.00
N GLY A 16 -5.42 -21.21 2.01
CA GLY A 16 -4.54 -21.57 0.90
C GLY A 16 -4.48 -20.46 -0.16
N PRO A 17 -3.76 -20.70 -1.25
CA PRO A 17 -3.54 -19.70 -2.29
C PRO A 17 -4.81 -19.53 -3.15
N LEU A 18 -5.75 -18.73 -2.67
CA LEU A 18 -6.86 -18.20 -3.45
C LEU A 18 -6.61 -16.71 -3.68
N PRO A 19 -5.69 -16.37 -4.58
CA PRO A 19 -5.23 -15.02 -4.73
C PRO A 19 -6.31 -14.11 -5.31
N ASP A 20 -6.20 -12.83 -4.95
CA ASP A 20 -6.91 -11.74 -5.60
C ASP A 20 -8.45 -11.70 -5.41
N GLN A 21 -8.92 -12.26 -4.31
CA GLN A 21 -10.34 -12.29 -3.97
C GLN A 21 -10.62 -11.70 -2.58
N SER A 22 -9.73 -10.83 -2.08
CA SER A 22 -9.82 -10.30 -0.72
C SER A 22 -9.95 -11.40 0.37
N MET A 23 -9.39 -12.58 0.12
CA MET A 23 -9.46 -13.76 0.98
C MET A 23 -8.45 -13.73 2.13
N HIS A 24 -8.26 -12.57 2.72
CA HIS A 24 -7.39 -12.36 3.87
C HIS A 24 -8.05 -11.41 4.86
N GLU A 25 -7.55 -11.39 6.09
CA GLU A 25 -8.02 -10.41 7.07
C GLU A 25 -7.68 -8.99 6.63
N LYS A 26 -8.59 -8.06 6.88
CA LYS A 26 -8.45 -6.64 6.50
C LYS A 26 -7.14 -6.03 6.98
N THR A 27 -6.68 -6.38 8.19
CA THR A 27 -5.45 -5.86 8.78
C THR A 27 -4.16 -6.43 8.18
N SER A 28 -4.25 -7.48 7.37
CA SER A 28 -3.09 -8.18 6.80
C SER A 28 -2.24 -7.27 5.92
N VAL A 29 -2.87 -6.40 5.13
CA VAL A 29 -2.15 -5.46 4.25
C VAL A 29 -1.34 -4.47 5.09
N ALA A 30 -1.96 -3.81 6.06
CA ALA A 30 -1.28 -2.85 6.93
C ALA A 30 -0.14 -3.51 7.73
N SER A 31 -0.36 -4.74 8.23
CA SER A 31 0.67 -5.52 8.91
C SER A 31 1.89 -5.79 8.01
N LEU A 32 1.66 -6.19 6.77
CA LEU A 32 2.75 -6.47 5.82
C LEU A 32 3.47 -5.18 5.38
N ILE A 33 2.76 -4.06 5.22
CA ILE A 33 3.37 -2.75 4.97
C ILE A 33 4.33 -2.39 6.10
N ASN A 34 3.86 -2.49 7.35
CA ASN A 34 4.67 -2.17 8.53
C ASN A 34 5.91 -3.07 8.64
N GLU A 35 5.77 -4.36 8.34
CA GLU A 35 6.89 -5.31 8.31
C GLU A 35 7.95 -4.88 7.27
N LEU A 36 7.54 -4.63 6.02
CA LEU A 36 8.43 -4.19 4.95
C LEU A 36 9.10 -2.85 5.28
N TYR A 37 8.32 -1.87 5.72
CA TYR A 37 8.84 -0.56 6.09
C TYR A 37 9.86 -0.64 7.23
N THR A 38 9.60 -1.50 8.22
CA THR A 38 10.53 -1.75 9.33
C THR A 38 11.84 -2.35 8.84
N PHE A 39 11.80 -3.34 7.95
CA PHE A 39 13.02 -3.91 7.37
C PHE A 39 13.85 -2.91 6.59
N LEU A 40 13.22 -2.07 5.77
CA LEU A 40 13.91 -1.03 5.00
C LEU A 40 14.62 -0.03 5.93
N ARG A 41 13.94 0.43 6.97
CA ARG A 41 14.53 1.31 7.99
C ARG A 41 15.66 0.66 8.78
N GLN A 42 15.55 -0.63 9.08
CA GLN A 42 16.61 -1.38 9.74
C GLN A 42 17.85 -1.54 8.85
N ALA A 43 17.66 -1.69 7.53
CA ALA A 43 18.76 -1.70 6.58
C ALA A 43 19.53 -0.38 6.62
N ASP A 44 18.83 0.76 6.56
CA ASP A 44 19.44 2.09 6.69
C ASP A 44 20.20 2.25 8.01
N ALA A 45 19.55 1.93 9.11
CA ALA A 45 20.16 2.06 10.44
C ALA A 45 21.42 1.19 10.60
N ARG A 46 21.42 0.00 10.00
CA ARG A 46 22.57 -0.91 10.04
C ARG A 46 23.73 -0.38 9.21
N GLU A 47 23.48 0.09 8.01
CA GLU A 47 24.52 0.60 7.11
C GLU A 47 25.10 1.92 7.62
N LEU A 48 24.26 2.89 7.96
CA LEU A 48 24.71 4.16 8.56
C LEU A 48 25.46 3.93 9.88
N GLY A 49 24.95 3.06 10.76
CA GLY A 49 25.63 2.71 12.00
C GLY A 49 27.01 2.06 11.77
N GLY A 50 27.16 1.32 10.66
CA GLY A 50 28.44 0.80 10.19
C GLY A 50 29.41 1.90 9.77
N LEU A 51 28.94 2.88 9.00
CA LEU A 51 29.72 4.02 8.54
C LEU A 51 30.16 4.91 9.71
N PHE A 52 29.28 5.19 10.69
CA PHE A 52 29.63 5.97 11.87
C PHE A 52 30.69 5.26 12.71
N ARG A 53 30.60 3.94 12.92
CA ARG A 53 31.67 3.17 13.63
C ARG A 53 32.99 3.26 12.89
N GLN A 54 33.01 3.11 11.55
CA GLN A 54 34.22 3.26 10.75
C GLN A 54 34.81 4.67 10.89
N LEU A 55 33.97 5.69 10.98
CA LEU A 55 34.41 7.07 11.18
C LEU A 55 35.08 7.25 12.54
N ASP A 56 34.51 6.68 13.60
CA ASP A 56 35.10 6.73 14.96
C ASP A 56 36.44 6.01 15.04
N GLU A 57 36.58 4.90 14.31
CA GLU A 57 37.82 4.09 14.29
C GLU A 57 38.90 4.66 13.35
N ALA A 58 38.54 5.58 12.46
CA ALA A 58 39.47 6.14 11.49
C ALA A 58 40.54 7.02 12.14
N SER A 59 41.82 6.69 11.90
CA SER A 59 42.97 7.37 12.50
C SER A 59 43.55 8.50 11.63
N ASN A 60 43.20 8.60 10.36
CA ASN A 60 43.69 9.62 9.47
C ASN A 60 42.60 10.46 8.83
N GLU A 61 42.91 11.73 8.53
CA GLU A 61 41.92 12.68 8.03
C GLU A 61 41.40 12.35 6.62
N GLU A 62 42.21 11.71 5.78
CA GLU A 62 41.78 11.34 4.41
C GLU A 62 40.70 10.24 4.47
N THR A 63 40.89 9.22 5.31
CA THR A 63 39.89 8.17 5.53
C THR A 63 38.61 8.73 6.13
N LYS A 64 38.71 9.65 7.10
CA LYS A 64 37.54 10.33 7.68
C LYS A 64 36.74 11.08 6.62
N LYS A 65 37.40 11.85 5.75
CA LYS A 65 36.73 12.57 4.67
C LYS A 65 36.01 11.63 3.71
N GLN A 66 36.61 10.50 3.36
CA GLN A 66 35.97 9.50 2.49
C GLN A 66 34.73 8.90 3.13
N ILE A 67 34.76 8.61 4.44
CA ILE A 67 33.62 8.06 5.16
C ILE A 67 32.51 9.11 5.30
N ILE A 68 32.85 10.35 5.66
CA ILE A 68 31.89 11.45 5.73
C ILE A 68 31.18 11.62 4.37
N ASN A 69 31.96 11.61 3.26
CA ASN A 69 31.35 11.70 1.93
C ASN A 69 30.37 10.55 1.63
N LYS A 70 30.63 9.34 2.12
CA LYS A 70 29.67 8.21 2.01
C LYS A 70 28.41 8.42 2.86
N ILE A 71 28.57 9.01 4.05
CA ILE A 71 27.43 9.34 4.93
C ILE A 71 26.57 10.45 4.29
N ASP A 72 27.21 11.52 3.81
CA ASP A 72 26.52 12.66 3.22
C ASP A 72 25.77 12.31 1.91
N ASN A 73 26.24 11.30 1.18
CA ASN A 73 25.65 10.81 -0.06
C ASN A 73 24.97 9.46 0.12
N PHE A 74 24.56 9.12 1.36
CA PHE A 74 23.88 7.86 1.63
C PHE A 74 22.52 7.82 0.94
N GLU A 75 22.28 6.77 0.15
CA GLU A 75 21.00 6.51 -0.48
C GLU A 75 20.16 5.60 0.42
N THR A 76 19.02 6.09 0.85
CA THR A 76 18.10 5.34 1.72
C THR A 76 17.54 4.09 1.03
N HIS A 77 17.42 2.99 1.78
CA HIS A 77 16.70 1.79 1.34
C HIS A 77 15.17 1.96 1.43
N VAL A 78 14.70 3.00 2.13
CA VAL A 78 13.28 3.29 2.24
C VAL A 78 12.77 3.83 0.92
N VAL A 79 12.04 2.99 0.19
CA VAL A 79 11.42 3.33 -1.08
C VAL A 79 9.91 3.49 -0.92
N PRO A 80 9.25 4.29 -1.77
CA PRO A 80 7.80 4.45 -1.72
C PRO A 80 7.06 3.11 -1.79
N ILE A 81 6.05 2.93 -0.94
CA ILE A 81 5.18 1.75 -0.92
C ILE A 81 3.80 2.15 -1.43
N ILE A 82 3.38 1.54 -2.53
CA ILE A 82 2.03 1.61 -3.06
C ILE A 82 1.28 0.40 -2.54
N ALA A 83 0.21 0.62 -1.78
CA ALA A 83 -0.60 -0.45 -1.20
C ALA A 83 -1.90 -0.64 -1.98
N ASP A 84 -2.23 -1.89 -2.26
CA ASP A 84 -3.51 -2.28 -2.86
C ASP A 84 -4.55 -2.46 -1.76
N ILE A 85 -5.60 -1.64 -1.80
CA ILE A 85 -6.75 -1.71 -0.89
C ILE A 85 -7.91 -2.51 -1.52
N ASP A 86 -7.64 -3.23 -2.62
CA ASP A 86 -8.69 -3.92 -3.38
C ASP A 86 -9.88 -2.98 -3.70
N ALA A 87 -11.10 -3.40 -3.44
CA ALA A 87 -12.32 -2.59 -3.60
C ALA A 87 -12.71 -1.80 -2.33
N GLY A 88 -11.79 -1.67 -1.35
CA GLY A 88 -12.01 -0.91 -0.11
C GLY A 88 -12.55 -1.72 1.07
N PHE A 89 -12.74 -3.04 0.94
CA PHE A 89 -13.23 -3.95 1.99
C PHE A 89 -14.58 -3.58 2.59
N GLY A 90 -15.43 -2.89 1.87
CA GLY A 90 -16.77 -2.48 2.28
C GLY A 90 -17.19 -1.15 1.66
N ASN A 91 -17.94 -0.35 2.41
CA ASN A 91 -18.34 1.01 2.02
C ASN A 91 -17.21 2.02 2.21
N GLU A 92 -17.51 3.32 2.01
CA GLU A 92 -16.53 4.40 2.15
C GLU A 92 -15.95 4.53 3.56
N GLU A 93 -16.72 4.23 4.61
CA GLU A 93 -16.25 4.28 6.00
C GLU A 93 -15.24 3.16 6.28
N ALA A 94 -15.52 1.94 5.80
CA ALA A 94 -14.57 0.83 5.87
C ALA A 94 -13.29 1.15 5.07
N THR A 95 -13.44 1.73 3.88
CA THR A 95 -12.33 2.17 3.03
C THR A 95 -11.47 3.22 3.74
N TYR A 96 -12.09 4.21 4.39
CA TYR A 96 -11.36 5.21 5.20
C TYR A 96 -10.52 4.57 6.30
N LEU A 97 -11.11 3.68 7.11
CA LEU A 97 -10.40 3.03 8.21
C LEU A 97 -9.23 2.19 7.72
N MET A 98 -9.41 1.47 6.61
CA MET A 98 -8.34 0.67 6.02
C MET A 98 -7.22 1.53 5.44
N ALA A 99 -7.58 2.57 4.68
CA ALA A 99 -6.59 3.51 4.13
C ALA A 99 -5.77 4.15 5.24
N LYS A 100 -6.42 4.61 6.31
CA LYS A 100 -5.74 5.19 7.47
C LYS A 100 -4.71 4.23 8.06
N GLN A 101 -5.08 2.99 8.32
CA GLN A 101 -4.16 1.97 8.84
C GLN A 101 -2.98 1.69 7.91
N MET A 102 -3.21 1.65 6.59
CA MET A 102 -2.16 1.43 5.60
C MET A 102 -1.18 2.61 5.55
N ILE A 103 -1.69 3.84 5.62
CA ILE A 103 -0.86 5.07 5.62
C ILE A 103 -0.04 5.13 6.91
N GLU A 104 -0.64 4.90 8.07
CA GLU A 104 0.06 4.83 9.36
C GLU A 104 1.14 3.74 9.38
N ALA A 105 0.93 2.64 8.64
CA ALA A 105 1.91 1.57 8.50
C ALA A 105 3.10 1.92 7.58
N GLY A 106 2.98 2.98 6.76
CA GLY A 106 4.06 3.46 5.89
C GLY A 106 3.74 3.49 4.39
N ALA A 107 2.50 3.26 3.97
CA ALA A 107 2.11 3.45 2.57
C ALA A 107 2.07 4.94 2.20
N CYS A 108 2.70 5.29 1.08
CA CYS A 108 2.64 6.64 0.51
C CYS A 108 1.64 6.76 -0.63
N ALA A 109 1.17 5.65 -1.15
CA ALA A 109 0.14 5.60 -2.18
C ALA A 109 -0.82 4.44 -1.93
N ILE A 110 -2.09 4.66 -2.24
CA ILE A 110 -3.16 3.66 -2.15
C ILE A 110 -3.77 3.44 -3.53
N GLN A 111 -3.77 2.20 -3.99
CA GLN A 111 -4.50 1.80 -5.19
C GLN A 111 -5.83 1.21 -4.79
N ILE A 112 -6.91 1.71 -5.40
CA ILE A 112 -8.28 1.26 -5.17
C ILE A 112 -8.98 0.99 -6.49
N GLU A 113 -9.82 -0.05 -6.53
CA GLU A 113 -10.58 -0.45 -7.73
C GLU A 113 -12.09 -0.36 -7.53
N ASN A 114 -12.82 -0.25 -8.65
CA ASN A 114 -14.25 0.00 -8.66
C ASN A 114 -15.14 -1.25 -8.59
N GLN A 115 -14.62 -2.37 -8.09
CA GLN A 115 -15.44 -3.57 -7.88
C GLN A 115 -16.33 -3.45 -6.63
N VAL A 116 -17.41 -4.23 -6.59
CA VAL A 116 -18.19 -4.46 -5.36
C VAL A 116 -17.33 -5.27 -4.39
N SER A 117 -17.17 -4.79 -3.15
CA SER A 117 -16.19 -5.35 -2.21
C SER A 117 -16.42 -6.83 -1.86
N ASP A 118 -17.66 -7.22 -1.67
CA ASP A 118 -18.06 -8.59 -1.30
C ASP A 118 -18.20 -9.54 -2.51
N GLU A 119 -18.11 -9.01 -3.73
CA GLU A 119 -18.12 -9.78 -4.98
C GLU A 119 -16.78 -9.64 -5.74
N LYS A 120 -15.75 -9.13 -5.07
CA LYS A 120 -14.45 -8.86 -5.66
C LYS A 120 -13.79 -10.14 -6.17
N GLN A 121 -13.31 -10.09 -7.38
CA GLN A 121 -12.55 -11.17 -8.01
C GLN A 121 -11.32 -10.61 -8.73
N CYS A 122 -10.47 -11.52 -9.23
CA CYS A 122 -9.29 -11.14 -9.98
C CYS A 122 -9.65 -10.27 -11.19
N GLY A 123 -8.94 -9.17 -11.39
CA GLY A 123 -9.18 -8.24 -12.48
C GLY A 123 -9.11 -8.84 -13.88
N HIS A 124 -8.46 -10.02 -14.04
CA HIS A 124 -8.38 -10.74 -15.30
C HIS A 124 -9.61 -11.60 -15.61
N GLN A 125 -10.50 -11.80 -14.63
CA GLN A 125 -11.70 -12.62 -14.81
C GLN A 125 -12.83 -11.80 -15.44
N ASP A 126 -13.66 -12.48 -16.22
CA ASP A 126 -14.91 -11.92 -16.71
C ASP A 126 -16.02 -12.00 -15.66
N GLY A 127 -17.04 -11.16 -15.80
CA GLY A 127 -18.19 -11.15 -14.89
C GLY A 127 -17.97 -10.42 -13.59
N LYS A 128 -16.92 -9.60 -13.49
CA LYS A 128 -16.73 -8.68 -12.35
C LYS A 128 -17.94 -7.76 -12.20
N VAL A 129 -18.28 -7.42 -10.97
CA VAL A 129 -19.35 -6.49 -10.65
C VAL A 129 -18.74 -5.17 -10.19
N THR A 130 -19.07 -4.08 -10.87
CA THR A 130 -18.57 -2.73 -10.54
C THR A 130 -19.61 -1.90 -9.82
N VAL A 131 -19.16 -1.01 -8.94
CA VAL A 131 -20.02 -0.06 -8.23
C VAL A 131 -20.37 1.14 -9.11
N PRO A 132 -21.49 1.85 -8.85
CA PRO A 132 -21.79 3.13 -9.48
C PRO A 132 -20.67 4.15 -9.26
N HIS A 133 -20.50 5.08 -10.21
CA HIS A 133 -19.46 6.12 -10.12
C HIS A 133 -19.51 6.93 -8.82
N ALA A 134 -20.70 7.28 -8.35
CA ALA A 134 -20.86 8.05 -7.12
C ALA A 134 -20.31 7.30 -5.89
N GLU A 135 -20.54 5.99 -5.82
CA GLU A 135 -20.03 5.12 -4.75
C GLU A 135 -18.51 5.00 -4.83
N PHE A 136 -17.96 4.83 -6.03
CA PHE A 136 -16.50 4.78 -6.20
C PHE A 136 -15.83 6.10 -5.84
N LEU A 137 -16.43 7.24 -6.23
CA LEU A 137 -15.94 8.56 -5.84
C LEU A 137 -15.99 8.77 -4.32
N ALA A 138 -17.02 8.27 -3.63
CA ALA A 138 -17.10 8.33 -2.17
C ALA A 138 -15.93 7.56 -1.53
N LYS A 139 -15.58 6.38 -2.03
CA LYS A 139 -14.42 5.60 -1.57
C LYS A 139 -13.09 6.31 -1.87
N ILE A 140 -12.91 6.90 -3.04
CA ILE A 140 -11.72 7.70 -3.38
C ILE A 140 -11.59 8.89 -2.42
N ASN A 141 -12.69 9.59 -2.14
CA ASN A 141 -12.70 10.71 -1.20
C ASN A 141 -12.37 10.24 0.23
N ALA A 142 -12.82 9.06 0.64
CA ALA A 142 -12.49 8.46 1.93
C ALA A 142 -10.97 8.21 2.06
N VAL A 143 -10.32 7.69 1.02
CA VAL A 143 -8.86 7.54 0.98
C VAL A 143 -8.17 8.91 1.05
N ARG A 144 -8.66 9.90 0.29
CA ARG A 144 -8.09 11.25 0.32
C ARG A 144 -8.22 11.89 1.71
N TYR A 145 -9.37 11.69 2.34
CA TYR A 145 -9.60 12.18 3.70
C TYR A 145 -8.63 11.56 4.71
N ALA A 146 -8.36 10.25 4.61
CA ALA A 146 -7.39 9.59 5.47
C ALA A 146 -5.99 10.19 5.33
N PHE A 147 -5.52 10.48 4.12
CA PHE A 147 -4.25 11.17 3.89
C PHE A 147 -4.23 12.56 4.54
N LEU A 148 -5.27 13.37 4.31
CA LEU A 148 -5.35 14.73 4.85
C LEU A 148 -5.40 14.75 6.38
N GLU A 149 -6.17 13.86 7.01
CA GLU A 149 -6.26 13.74 8.46
C GLU A 149 -4.91 13.40 9.10
N LEU A 150 -4.11 12.59 8.43
CA LEU A 150 -2.77 12.22 8.88
C LEU A 150 -1.68 13.25 8.52
N GLY A 151 -2.05 14.35 7.89
CA GLY A 151 -1.13 15.41 7.47
C GLY A 151 -0.23 15.03 6.30
N VAL A 152 -0.66 14.07 5.47
CA VAL A 152 0.06 13.61 4.28
C VAL A 152 -0.55 14.28 3.05
N ASP A 153 -0.06 15.45 2.70
CA ASP A 153 -0.63 16.27 1.62
C ASP A 153 -0.30 15.75 0.21
N ASP A 154 0.82 15.07 0.07
CA ASP A 154 1.38 14.51 -1.17
C ASP A 154 1.05 13.02 -1.40
N GLY A 155 0.17 12.46 -0.56
CA GLY A 155 -0.29 11.07 -0.71
C GLY A 155 -0.98 10.83 -2.07
N VAL A 156 -0.60 9.75 -2.74
CA VAL A 156 -1.07 9.41 -4.09
C VAL A 156 -2.21 8.40 -4.02
N ILE A 157 -3.25 8.63 -4.84
CA ILE A 157 -4.36 7.69 -5.04
C ILE A 157 -4.32 7.19 -6.47
N VAL A 158 -4.19 5.88 -6.64
CA VAL A 158 -4.28 5.21 -7.94
C VAL A 158 -5.68 4.65 -8.08
N ALA A 159 -6.54 5.36 -8.82
CA ALA A 159 -7.89 4.91 -9.12
C ALA A 159 -7.87 3.94 -10.31
N ARG A 160 -8.09 2.66 -10.04
CA ARG A 160 -8.15 1.58 -11.03
C ARG A 160 -9.59 1.34 -11.48
N THR A 161 -9.77 0.99 -12.74
CA THR A 161 -11.05 0.51 -13.24
C THR A 161 -10.93 -0.94 -13.69
N ASP A 162 -11.84 -1.78 -13.21
CA ASP A 162 -11.99 -3.18 -13.62
C ASP A 162 -13.22 -3.40 -14.50
N SER A 163 -13.66 -2.34 -15.20
CA SER A 163 -14.85 -2.38 -16.03
C SER A 163 -14.70 -3.25 -17.30
N LEU A 164 -13.48 -3.56 -17.72
CA LEU A 164 -13.25 -4.47 -18.84
C LEU A 164 -13.72 -5.89 -18.46
N GLY A 165 -14.67 -6.44 -19.21
CA GLY A 165 -15.27 -7.75 -18.93
C GLY A 165 -16.20 -7.76 -17.71
N ALA A 166 -16.53 -6.60 -17.15
CA ALA A 166 -17.45 -6.48 -16.02
C ALA A 166 -18.92 -6.48 -16.49
N GLY A 167 -19.78 -7.06 -15.65
CA GLY A 167 -21.24 -6.89 -15.76
C GLY A 167 -21.70 -5.55 -15.21
N LEU A 168 -22.93 -5.14 -15.58
CA LEU A 168 -23.60 -4.03 -14.92
C LEU A 168 -23.93 -4.42 -13.48
N THR A 169 -23.86 -3.44 -12.56
CA THR A 169 -24.22 -3.70 -11.16
C THR A 169 -25.65 -4.18 -11.04
N ALA A 170 -25.90 -5.19 -10.20
CA ALA A 170 -27.24 -5.70 -9.94
C ALA A 170 -28.18 -4.66 -9.29
N LYS A 171 -27.69 -3.49 -8.94
CA LYS A 171 -28.42 -2.39 -8.30
C LYS A 171 -28.99 -1.35 -9.25
N ILE A 172 -28.82 -1.47 -10.56
CA ILE A 172 -29.54 -0.63 -11.50
C ILE A 172 -30.97 -1.20 -11.55
N ALA A 173 -31.86 -0.58 -10.78
CA ALA A 173 -33.29 -0.86 -10.92
C ALA A 173 -33.68 -0.51 -12.36
N ILE A 174 -34.07 -1.50 -13.14
CA ILE A 174 -34.72 -1.30 -14.42
C ILE A 174 -36.13 -0.78 -14.07
N THR A 175 -36.32 0.52 -14.13
CA THR A 175 -37.65 1.13 -14.05
C THR A 175 -38.30 1.14 -15.41
#